data_64ed913f2949f2f7a0672bb834a6f3d6
#
_entry.id   64ed913f2949f2f7a0672bb834a6f3d6
#
_cell.length_a   1.000
_cell.length_b   1.000
_cell.length_c   1.000
_cell.angle_alpha   90.00
_cell.angle_beta   90.00
_cell.angle_gamma   90.00
#
_symmetry.space_group_name_H-M   'P 1'
#
loop_
_entity.id
_entity.type
_entity.pdbx_description
1 polymer ?
#
loop_
_entity_poly.entity_id
_entity_poly.type
_entity_poly.pdbx_seq_one_letter_code
_entity_poly.pdbx_strand_id
1 'polypeptide(L)'
;MQQVKIHTSSKTYPVYIGKGAIQQLRSIIHGAEDQYTTIMVITDETVAKHHLHTFREQTGLERVFEKVVPSGEKAKTFDVYQDCLTSALENKLDRKSLILSFGGGAVGDLAGFVAATYMRGIRFIQVPTTILAHDSAVGGKVAINHPLGKNMVGAFHQPEAVVYDLGYLKTLPEKELRSGFAEVIKHSLISDENFYFWLMEGIQSLSGMTDPQMLEFLTRGVQIKGGVIAEDEKENGVRAFLNFGHTLGHAIEAEAGFGEVTHGEAVAIGMLFSLKLSIQLLGLDFNIKAFKLWLKSLGYETSIPAGISNERLLERMKQDKKTVNGAIRFVLLEKIGLPVLKEVEETVLLMNLKKFAEEEEYDD
;
A
#
# COMPACT_ATOMS: atom_id res chain seq x y z
N MET A 1 -19.04 -11.63 -0.77
CA MET A 1 -18.72 -10.25 -0.33
C MET A 1 -18.53 -10.27 1.16
N GLN A 2 -17.46 -9.65 1.65
CA GLN A 2 -17.14 -9.47 3.08
C GLN A 2 -17.26 -8.00 3.44
N GLN A 3 -17.57 -7.70 4.69
CA GLN A 3 -17.54 -6.35 5.24
C GLN A 3 -16.66 -6.36 6.49
N VAL A 4 -15.62 -5.50 6.47
CA VAL A 4 -14.74 -5.27 7.60
C VAL A 4 -14.99 -3.86 8.13
N LYS A 5 -15.15 -3.70 9.44
CA LYS A 5 -15.24 -2.37 10.06
C LYS A 5 -13.86 -1.96 10.55
N ILE A 6 -13.43 -0.78 10.10
CA ILE A 6 -12.18 -0.17 10.55
C ILE A 6 -12.52 0.84 11.65
N HIS A 7 -11.87 0.68 12.78
CA HIS A 7 -12.00 1.58 13.92
C HIS A 7 -10.72 2.39 14.06
N THR A 8 -10.85 3.69 14.13
CA THR A 8 -9.75 4.61 14.45
C THR A 8 -10.19 5.54 15.58
N SER A 9 -9.27 6.27 16.17
CA SER A 9 -9.60 7.25 17.21
C SER A 9 -10.51 8.37 16.67
N SER A 10 -10.43 8.66 15.38
CA SER A 10 -11.14 9.77 14.72
C SER A 10 -12.42 9.34 14.02
N LYS A 11 -12.54 8.08 13.56
CA LYS A 11 -13.67 7.62 12.75
C LYS A 11 -13.79 6.09 12.72
N THR A 12 -15.02 5.61 12.57
CA THR A 12 -15.31 4.22 12.20
C THR A 12 -15.93 4.19 10.81
N TYR A 13 -15.42 3.32 9.91
CA TYR A 13 -15.94 3.20 8.55
C TYR A 13 -15.90 1.76 8.04
N PRO A 14 -16.79 1.39 7.10
CA PRO A 14 -16.81 0.06 6.50
C PRO A 14 -15.84 -0.06 5.33
N VAL A 15 -15.27 -1.26 5.17
CA VAL A 15 -14.58 -1.74 3.97
C VAL A 15 -15.38 -2.91 3.40
N TYR A 16 -15.91 -2.75 2.20
CA TYR A 16 -16.64 -3.80 1.47
C TYR A 16 -15.68 -4.45 0.47
N ILE A 17 -15.53 -5.76 0.53
CA ILE A 17 -14.60 -6.51 -0.31
C ILE A 17 -15.34 -7.64 -1.00
N GLY A 18 -15.23 -7.74 -2.32
CA GLY A 18 -15.79 -8.87 -3.05
C GLY A 18 -16.20 -8.54 -4.48
N LYS A 19 -16.59 -9.56 -5.22
CA LYS A 19 -17.12 -9.39 -6.57
C LYS A 19 -18.49 -8.69 -6.51
N GLY A 20 -18.65 -7.62 -7.27
CA GLY A 20 -19.85 -6.79 -7.28
C GLY A 20 -19.96 -5.85 -6.07
N ALA A 21 -18.89 -5.68 -5.28
CA ALA A 21 -18.89 -4.76 -4.14
C ALA A 21 -19.21 -3.31 -4.55
N ILE A 22 -18.91 -2.92 -5.80
CA ILE A 22 -19.21 -1.59 -6.33
C ILE A 22 -20.69 -1.20 -6.23
N GLN A 23 -21.60 -2.17 -6.21
CA GLN A 23 -23.03 -1.92 -6.03
C GLN A 23 -23.37 -1.31 -4.67
N GLN A 24 -22.50 -1.51 -3.66
CA GLN A 24 -22.66 -0.89 -2.34
C GLN A 24 -22.48 0.63 -2.39
N LEU A 25 -21.70 1.13 -3.35
CA LEU A 25 -21.43 2.56 -3.48
C LEU A 25 -22.72 3.38 -3.59
N ARG A 26 -23.67 2.90 -4.40
CA ARG A 26 -24.99 3.54 -4.56
C ARG A 26 -25.75 3.59 -3.23
N SER A 27 -25.76 2.49 -2.50
CA SER A 27 -26.44 2.42 -1.19
C SER A 27 -25.80 3.34 -0.16
N ILE A 28 -24.45 3.43 -0.16
CA ILE A 28 -23.72 4.33 0.74
C ILE A 28 -24.04 5.80 0.42
N ILE A 29 -24.05 6.16 -0.86
CA ILE A 29 -24.29 7.55 -1.29
C ILE A 29 -25.72 7.98 -1.02
N HIS A 30 -26.71 7.13 -1.32
CA HIS A 30 -28.12 7.44 -1.10
C HIS A 30 -28.59 7.28 0.35
N GLY A 31 -27.88 6.43 1.12
CA GLY A 31 -28.18 6.20 2.54
C GLY A 31 -27.53 7.22 3.49
N ALA A 32 -26.73 8.16 2.99
CA ALA A 32 -26.15 9.20 3.81
C ALA A 32 -27.24 10.11 4.38
N GLU A 33 -27.17 10.40 5.69
CA GLU A 33 -28.12 11.29 6.39
C GLU A 33 -28.19 12.66 5.73
N ASP A 34 -27.05 13.19 5.30
CA ASP A 34 -26.93 14.41 4.49
C ASP A 34 -26.64 14.00 3.03
N GLN A 35 -27.57 14.30 2.14
CA GLN A 35 -27.37 14.05 0.71
C GLN A 35 -26.14 14.82 0.19
N TYR A 36 -25.33 14.14 -0.63
CA TYR A 36 -24.21 14.79 -1.30
C TYR A 36 -24.72 15.73 -2.40
N THR A 37 -24.20 16.95 -2.41
CA THR A 37 -24.62 17.98 -3.38
C THR A 37 -24.04 17.74 -4.77
N THR A 38 -22.77 17.30 -4.82
CA THR A 38 -22.01 17.09 -6.04
C THR A 38 -21.02 15.95 -5.79
N ILE A 39 -20.78 15.14 -6.82
CA ILE A 39 -19.81 14.05 -6.76
C ILE A 39 -18.73 14.30 -7.80
N MET A 40 -17.47 14.19 -7.39
CA MET A 40 -16.31 14.24 -8.27
C MET A 40 -15.53 12.91 -8.19
N VAL A 41 -15.36 12.25 -9.33
CA VAL A 41 -14.52 11.07 -9.46
C VAL A 41 -13.13 11.51 -9.88
N ILE A 42 -12.10 11.15 -9.10
CA ILE A 42 -10.70 11.26 -9.49
C ILE A 42 -10.20 9.86 -9.83
N THR A 43 -9.70 9.70 -11.05
CA THR A 43 -9.19 8.43 -11.58
C THR A 43 -7.97 8.68 -12.46
N ASP A 44 -7.14 7.68 -12.69
CA ASP A 44 -6.01 7.80 -13.60
C ASP A 44 -6.35 7.32 -15.02
N GLU A 45 -5.47 7.67 -15.99
CA GLU A 45 -5.63 7.35 -17.42
C GLU A 45 -5.78 5.85 -17.67
N THR A 46 -5.05 5.00 -16.93
CA THR A 46 -5.09 3.54 -17.09
C THR A 46 -6.42 2.98 -16.60
N VAL A 47 -6.84 3.37 -15.40
CA VAL A 47 -8.11 2.94 -14.82
C VAL A 47 -9.29 3.50 -15.62
N ALA A 48 -9.21 4.76 -16.05
CA ALA A 48 -10.25 5.35 -16.89
C ALA A 48 -10.44 4.57 -18.19
N LYS A 49 -9.35 4.22 -18.86
CA LYS A 49 -9.36 3.44 -20.11
C LYS A 49 -10.02 2.07 -19.92
N HIS A 50 -9.72 1.37 -18.83
CA HIS A 50 -10.19 -0.01 -18.64
C HIS A 50 -11.55 -0.10 -17.97
N HIS A 51 -11.90 0.83 -17.09
CA HIS A 51 -12.99 0.62 -16.13
C HIS A 51 -13.99 1.77 -16.01
N LEU A 52 -13.69 3.00 -16.47
CA LEU A 52 -14.57 4.14 -16.20
C LEU A 52 -15.97 3.98 -16.80
N HIS A 53 -16.07 3.40 -18.01
CA HIS A 53 -17.36 3.13 -18.64
C HIS A 53 -18.19 2.15 -17.79
N THR A 54 -17.59 1.01 -17.43
CA THR A 54 -18.25 -0.01 -16.59
C THR A 54 -18.60 0.53 -15.20
N PHE A 55 -17.72 1.36 -14.62
CA PHE A 55 -17.98 2.03 -13.35
C PHE A 55 -19.23 2.90 -13.40
N ARG A 56 -19.40 3.71 -14.46
CA ARG A 56 -20.61 4.54 -14.66
C ARG A 56 -21.88 3.69 -14.75
N GLU A 57 -21.84 2.61 -15.53
CA GLU A 57 -22.98 1.71 -15.67
C GLU A 57 -23.35 1.01 -14.36
N GLN A 58 -22.35 0.49 -13.65
CA GLN A 58 -22.56 -0.24 -12.39
C GLN A 58 -23.05 0.64 -11.26
N THR A 59 -22.57 1.88 -11.18
CA THR A 59 -22.94 2.81 -10.11
C THR A 59 -24.23 3.53 -10.41
N GLY A 60 -24.53 3.81 -11.68
CA GLY A 60 -25.71 4.59 -12.09
C GLY A 60 -25.78 5.97 -11.41
N LEU A 61 -24.63 6.55 -11.06
CA LEU A 61 -24.55 7.84 -10.41
C LEU A 61 -24.82 8.96 -11.42
N GLU A 62 -25.70 9.87 -11.07
CA GLU A 62 -26.01 11.07 -11.84
C GLU A 62 -25.22 12.27 -11.31
N ARG A 63 -25.00 13.30 -12.16
CA ARG A 63 -24.31 14.55 -11.82
C ARG A 63 -22.90 14.32 -11.24
N VAL A 64 -22.14 13.47 -11.91
CA VAL A 64 -20.76 13.15 -11.56
C VAL A 64 -19.82 13.91 -12.48
N PHE A 65 -18.86 14.62 -11.90
CA PHE A 65 -17.72 15.19 -12.62
C PHE A 65 -16.53 14.23 -12.55
N GLU A 66 -15.80 14.12 -13.61
CA GLU A 66 -14.67 13.20 -13.69
C GLU A 66 -13.39 13.98 -13.95
N LYS A 67 -12.38 13.70 -13.14
CA LYS A 67 -11.04 14.20 -13.29
C LYS A 67 -10.10 13.03 -13.56
N VAL A 68 -9.60 12.94 -14.77
CA VAL A 68 -8.59 11.96 -15.16
C VAL A 68 -7.22 12.58 -14.94
N VAL A 69 -6.35 11.88 -14.19
CA VAL A 69 -4.99 12.30 -13.89
C VAL A 69 -3.97 11.32 -14.47
N PRO A 70 -2.67 11.69 -14.57
CA PRO A 70 -1.63 10.77 -15.02
C PRO A 70 -1.59 9.49 -14.17
N SER A 71 -1.19 8.36 -14.78
CA SER A 71 -1.12 7.08 -14.07
C SER A 71 0.09 6.98 -13.13
N GLY A 72 -0.10 6.27 -12.01
CA GLY A 72 0.92 5.95 -11.03
C GLY A 72 1.45 7.16 -10.26
N GLU A 73 2.70 7.14 -9.84
CA GLU A 73 3.31 8.19 -9.00
C GLU A 73 3.36 9.57 -9.68
N LYS A 74 3.22 9.63 -11.00
CA LYS A 74 3.10 10.90 -11.75
C LYS A 74 1.84 11.69 -11.38
N ALA A 75 0.82 11.04 -10.84
CA ALA A 75 -0.37 11.71 -10.32
C ALA A 75 -0.08 12.52 -9.04
N LYS A 76 0.90 12.11 -8.24
CA LYS A 76 1.14 12.65 -6.90
C LYS A 76 2.05 13.88 -6.90
N THR A 77 1.84 14.83 -7.81
CA THR A 77 2.61 16.08 -7.91
C THR A 77 1.79 17.29 -7.45
N PHE A 78 2.47 18.39 -7.11
CA PHE A 78 1.79 19.65 -6.77
C PHE A 78 0.94 20.17 -7.92
N ASP A 79 1.42 20.06 -9.18
CA ASP A 79 0.69 20.54 -10.34
C ASP A 79 -0.61 19.78 -10.55
N VAL A 80 -0.57 18.44 -10.47
CA VAL A 80 -1.77 17.58 -10.60
C VAL A 80 -2.72 17.83 -9.43
N TYR A 81 -2.21 17.98 -8.23
CA TYR A 81 -3.01 18.32 -7.05
C TYR A 81 -3.71 19.67 -7.23
N GLN A 82 -3.00 20.71 -7.67
CA GLN A 82 -3.58 22.02 -7.97
C GLN A 82 -4.65 21.94 -9.05
N ASP A 83 -4.41 21.16 -10.10
CA ASP A 83 -5.37 20.94 -11.18
C ASP A 83 -6.64 20.22 -10.69
N CYS A 84 -6.53 19.27 -9.76
CA CYS A 84 -7.69 18.67 -9.10
C CYS A 84 -8.49 19.69 -8.27
N LEU A 85 -7.82 20.58 -7.52
CA LEU A 85 -8.48 21.64 -6.76
C LEU A 85 -9.18 22.64 -7.69
N THR A 86 -8.55 23.01 -8.81
CA THR A 86 -9.14 23.88 -9.83
C THR A 86 -10.41 23.25 -10.40
N SER A 87 -10.35 21.97 -10.76
CA SER A 87 -11.52 21.24 -11.25
C SER A 87 -12.65 21.19 -10.20
N ALA A 88 -12.32 21.01 -8.93
CA ALA A 88 -13.32 21.06 -7.85
C ALA A 88 -14.00 22.43 -7.73
N LEU A 89 -13.24 23.52 -7.86
CA LEU A 89 -13.77 24.89 -7.82
C LEU A 89 -14.65 25.21 -9.04
N GLU A 90 -14.19 24.86 -10.24
CA GLU A 90 -14.93 25.07 -11.49
C GLU A 90 -16.27 24.33 -11.51
N ASN A 91 -16.30 23.13 -10.95
CA ASN A 91 -17.52 22.32 -10.81
C ASN A 91 -18.31 22.64 -9.54
N LYS A 92 -17.95 23.73 -8.83
CA LYS A 92 -18.68 24.27 -7.67
C LYS A 92 -18.91 23.25 -6.56
N LEU A 93 -17.92 22.38 -6.30
CA LEU A 93 -17.97 21.51 -5.14
C LEU A 93 -18.09 22.37 -3.86
N ASP A 94 -18.90 21.92 -2.94
CA ASP A 94 -19.13 22.56 -1.64
C ASP A 94 -18.75 21.58 -0.49
N ARG A 95 -18.99 22.00 0.76
CA ARG A 95 -18.66 21.22 1.95
C ARG A 95 -19.46 19.92 2.09
N LYS A 96 -20.57 19.77 1.37
CA LYS A 96 -21.39 18.56 1.31
C LYS A 96 -21.11 17.71 0.10
N SER A 97 -20.17 18.11 -0.76
CA SER A 97 -19.75 17.33 -1.92
C SER A 97 -18.93 16.11 -1.51
N LEU A 98 -18.81 15.16 -2.42
CA LEU A 98 -18.10 13.88 -2.23
C LEU A 98 -17.03 13.74 -3.30
N ILE A 99 -15.82 13.34 -2.88
CA ILE A 99 -14.78 12.84 -3.79
C ILE A 99 -14.82 11.32 -3.79
N LEU A 100 -14.89 10.71 -4.99
CA LEU A 100 -14.67 9.29 -5.21
C LEU A 100 -13.26 9.10 -5.77
N SER A 101 -12.42 8.41 -5.03
CA SER A 101 -11.10 7.98 -5.48
C SER A 101 -11.24 6.64 -6.19
N PHE A 102 -11.19 6.62 -7.52
CA PHE A 102 -11.32 5.40 -8.31
C PHE A 102 -9.98 5.04 -8.96
N GLY A 103 -9.18 4.19 -8.31
CA GLY A 103 -7.85 3.87 -8.80
C GLY A 103 -6.99 3.07 -7.82
N GLY A 104 -5.71 2.97 -8.14
CA GLY A 104 -4.70 2.39 -7.26
C GLY A 104 -4.30 3.32 -6.11
N GLY A 105 -3.30 2.92 -5.33
CA GLY A 105 -2.82 3.67 -4.16
C GLY A 105 -2.45 5.12 -4.45
N ALA A 106 -1.81 5.41 -5.59
CA ALA A 106 -1.43 6.77 -5.96
C ALA A 106 -2.65 7.69 -6.14
N VAL A 107 -3.72 7.18 -6.77
CA VAL A 107 -4.99 7.91 -6.90
C VAL A 107 -5.66 8.07 -5.55
N GLY A 108 -5.60 7.01 -4.70
CA GLY A 108 -6.12 7.04 -3.33
C GLY A 108 -5.49 8.15 -2.50
N ASP A 109 -4.16 8.25 -2.55
CA ASP A 109 -3.39 9.26 -1.84
C ASP A 109 -3.70 10.68 -2.34
N LEU A 110 -3.66 10.89 -3.66
CA LEU A 110 -3.96 12.18 -4.26
C LEU A 110 -5.40 12.64 -3.95
N ALA A 111 -6.39 11.81 -4.27
CA ALA A 111 -7.80 12.16 -4.11
C ALA A 111 -8.17 12.37 -2.65
N GLY A 112 -7.62 11.55 -1.76
CA GLY A 112 -7.78 11.72 -0.32
C GLY A 112 -7.13 12.99 0.20
N PHE A 113 -5.96 13.40 -0.34
CA PHE A 113 -5.32 14.67 0.03
C PHE A 113 -6.06 15.88 -0.52
N VAL A 114 -6.61 15.79 -1.74
CA VAL A 114 -7.54 16.81 -2.28
C VAL A 114 -8.75 16.93 -1.35
N ALA A 115 -9.37 15.82 -0.95
CA ALA A 115 -10.51 15.83 -0.04
C ALA A 115 -10.14 16.43 1.34
N ALA A 116 -8.97 16.09 1.88
CA ALA A 116 -8.52 16.57 3.18
C ALA A 116 -8.31 18.09 3.24
N THR A 117 -7.92 18.68 2.12
CA THR A 117 -7.51 20.10 2.07
C THR A 117 -8.56 21.02 1.45
N TYR A 118 -9.37 20.53 0.49
CA TYR A 118 -10.43 21.28 -0.13
C TYR A 118 -11.44 21.73 0.93
N MET A 119 -11.71 23.04 1.01
CA MET A 119 -12.58 23.67 2.03
C MET A 119 -12.28 23.26 3.49
N ARG A 120 -11.04 22.86 3.82
CA ARG A 120 -10.56 22.35 5.10
C ARG A 120 -11.08 20.95 5.46
N GLY A 121 -11.44 20.17 4.44
CA GLY A 121 -11.91 18.80 4.55
C GLY A 121 -13.32 18.61 4.03
N ILE A 122 -13.45 17.74 3.03
CA ILE A 122 -14.74 17.20 2.54
C ILE A 122 -14.69 15.68 2.58
N ARG A 123 -15.84 15.05 2.44
CA ARG A 123 -15.96 13.59 2.48
C ARG A 123 -15.37 12.94 1.24
N PHE A 124 -14.81 11.75 1.40
CA PHE A 124 -14.37 10.94 0.27
C PHE A 124 -14.62 9.45 0.51
N ILE A 125 -14.74 8.69 -0.57
CA ILE A 125 -14.83 7.23 -0.59
C ILE A 125 -13.74 6.71 -1.50
N GLN A 126 -13.09 5.61 -1.10
CA GLN A 126 -12.10 4.95 -1.94
C GLN A 126 -12.71 3.75 -2.66
N VAL A 127 -12.41 3.64 -3.95
CA VAL A 127 -12.74 2.50 -4.81
C VAL A 127 -11.43 1.96 -5.40
N PRO A 128 -10.72 1.10 -4.64
CA PRO A 128 -9.43 0.57 -5.04
C PRO A 128 -9.50 -0.33 -6.27
N THR A 129 -8.46 -0.26 -7.12
CA THR A 129 -8.33 -1.09 -8.33
C THR A 129 -7.03 -1.90 -8.36
N THR A 130 -6.21 -1.89 -7.31
CA THR A 130 -4.97 -2.64 -7.19
C THR A 130 -4.93 -3.44 -5.89
N ILE A 131 -4.19 -4.57 -5.86
CA ILE A 131 -4.00 -5.34 -4.61
C ILE A 131 -3.30 -4.48 -3.56
N LEU A 132 -2.30 -3.68 -3.94
CA LEU A 132 -1.57 -2.79 -3.03
C LEU A 132 -2.50 -1.88 -2.22
N ALA A 133 -3.62 -1.49 -2.80
CA ALA A 133 -4.56 -0.59 -2.16
C ALA A 133 -5.30 -1.21 -0.95
N HIS A 134 -5.20 -2.53 -0.70
CA HIS A 134 -5.69 -3.11 0.56
C HIS A 134 -4.92 -2.54 1.76
N ASP A 135 -3.67 -2.16 1.53
CA ASP A 135 -2.84 -1.47 2.52
C ASP A 135 -3.08 0.04 2.45
N SER A 136 -2.87 0.70 1.33
CA SER A 136 -2.91 2.16 1.22
C SER A 136 -4.29 2.79 1.48
N ALA A 137 -5.40 2.13 1.12
CA ALA A 137 -6.75 2.66 1.32
C ALA A 137 -7.26 2.61 2.76
N VAL A 138 -6.51 1.98 3.68
CA VAL A 138 -6.92 1.81 5.08
C VAL A 138 -6.00 2.62 5.99
N GLY A 139 -6.60 3.44 6.87
CA GLY A 139 -5.88 4.21 7.89
C GLY A 139 -5.60 5.65 7.56
N GLY A 140 -6.24 6.17 6.51
CA GLY A 140 -6.38 7.61 6.25
C GLY A 140 -5.09 8.37 5.94
N LYS A 141 -3.95 7.70 5.71
CA LYS A 141 -2.75 8.37 5.19
C LYS A 141 -3.00 8.76 3.75
N VAL A 142 -2.97 10.04 3.45
CA VAL A 142 -3.15 10.61 2.12
C VAL A 142 -2.05 11.63 1.86
N ALA A 143 -1.46 11.65 0.67
CA ALA A 143 -0.28 12.47 0.43
C ALA A 143 -0.01 12.72 -1.06
N ILE A 144 0.81 13.74 -1.30
CA ILE A 144 1.51 13.97 -2.57
C ILE A 144 3.02 13.96 -2.36
N ASN A 145 3.75 13.86 -3.46
CA ASN A 145 5.20 13.84 -3.45
C ASN A 145 5.78 15.26 -3.54
N HIS A 146 6.90 15.45 -2.89
CA HIS A 146 7.77 16.61 -3.09
C HIS A 146 8.99 16.18 -3.94
N PRO A 147 9.60 17.06 -4.74
CA PRO A 147 10.83 16.71 -5.48
C PRO A 147 11.96 16.13 -4.60
N LEU A 148 11.98 16.46 -3.33
CA LEU A 148 12.97 15.98 -2.35
C LEU A 148 12.54 14.71 -1.58
N GLY A 149 11.32 14.20 -1.76
CA GLY A 149 10.89 13.00 -1.04
C GLY A 149 9.44 12.57 -1.33
N LYS A 150 9.21 11.27 -1.33
CA LYS A 150 7.86 10.69 -1.46
C LYS A 150 7.04 10.93 -0.20
N ASN A 151 5.73 11.19 -0.38
CA ASN A 151 4.72 11.25 0.69
C ASN A 151 5.00 12.28 1.81
N MET A 152 5.86 13.27 1.54
CA MET A 152 6.27 14.26 2.55
C MET A 152 5.20 15.32 2.83
N VAL A 153 4.25 15.48 1.93
CA VAL A 153 3.16 16.45 2.07
C VAL A 153 1.84 15.70 2.10
N GLY A 154 1.22 15.62 3.26
CA GLY A 154 0.03 14.79 3.44
C GLY A 154 -0.80 15.14 4.68
N ALA A 155 -1.83 14.36 4.88
CA ALA A 155 -2.74 14.47 6.01
C ALA A 155 -3.19 13.09 6.49
N PHE A 156 -3.77 13.04 7.70
CA PHE A 156 -4.59 11.92 8.15
C PHE A 156 -6.06 12.28 7.91
N HIS A 157 -6.67 11.68 6.89
CA HIS A 157 -8.07 11.92 6.53
C HIS A 157 -8.77 10.59 6.26
N GLN A 158 -9.69 10.20 7.13
CA GLN A 158 -10.35 8.89 7.03
C GLN A 158 -11.49 8.93 6.00
N PRO A 159 -11.62 7.90 5.14
CA PRO A 159 -12.72 7.82 4.17
C PRO A 159 -14.07 7.57 4.86
N GLU A 160 -15.17 7.81 4.14
CA GLU A 160 -16.51 7.39 4.55
C GLU A 160 -16.68 5.86 4.43
N ALA A 161 -16.07 5.29 3.40
CA ALA A 161 -16.02 3.86 3.12
C ALA A 161 -14.90 3.53 2.16
N VAL A 162 -14.53 2.23 2.12
CA VAL A 162 -13.73 1.66 1.04
C VAL A 162 -14.57 0.59 0.34
N VAL A 163 -14.67 0.67 -0.98
CA VAL A 163 -15.44 -0.28 -1.80
C VAL A 163 -14.50 -1.01 -2.74
N TYR A 164 -14.12 -2.22 -2.38
CA TYR A 164 -13.08 -3.02 -3.02
C TYR A 164 -13.70 -4.10 -3.90
N ASP A 165 -13.92 -3.80 -5.19
CA ASP A 165 -14.49 -4.76 -6.14
C ASP A 165 -13.41 -5.59 -6.84
N LEU A 166 -13.43 -6.92 -6.65
CA LEU A 166 -12.47 -7.85 -7.26
C LEU A 166 -12.53 -7.84 -8.79
N GLY A 167 -13.61 -7.37 -9.38
CA GLY A 167 -13.75 -7.25 -10.83
C GLY A 167 -12.70 -6.34 -11.46
N TYR A 168 -12.30 -5.29 -10.76
CA TYR A 168 -11.29 -4.34 -11.24
C TYR A 168 -9.85 -4.87 -11.19
N LEU A 169 -9.58 -5.90 -10.38
CA LEU A 169 -8.26 -6.52 -10.28
C LEU A 169 -7.87 -7.38 -11.48
N LYS A 170 -8.87 -7.80 -12.29
CA LYS A 170 -8.65 -8.74 -13.42
C LYS A 170 -7.84 -8.15 -14.58
N THR A 171 -7.70 -6.85 -14.63
CA THR A 171 -6.92 -6.14 -15.66
C THR A 171 -5.53 -5.74 -15.20
N LEU A 172 -5.16 -6.08 -13.96
CA LEU A 172 -3.84 -5.75 -13.44
C LEU A 172 -2.75 -6.52 -14.18
N PRO A 173 -1.69 -5.82 -14.62
CA PRO A 173 -0.48 -6.48 -15.07
C PRO A 173 0.16 -7.31 -13.95
N GLU A 174 0.89 -8.35 -14.30
CA GLU A 174 1.53 -9.25 -13.32
C GLU A 174 2.48 -8.50 -12.38
N LYS A 175 3.19 -7.48 -12.89
CA LYS A 175 4.05 -6.60 -12.09
C LYS A 175 3.27 -5.90 -10.96
N GLU A 176 2.05 -5.45 -11.22
CA GLU A 176 1.18 -4.82 -10.22
C GLU A 176 0.57 -5.84 -9.24
N LEU A 177 0.29 -7.07 -9.73
CA LEU A 177 -0.12 -8.18 -8.85
C LEU A 177 1.00 -8.49 -7.85
N ARG A 178 2.26 -8.65 -8.32
CA ARG A 178 3.43 -8.86 -7.46
C ARG A 178 3.60 -7.72 -6.47
N SER A 179 3.58 -6.48 -6.93
CA SER A 179 3.74 -5.32 -6.06
C SER A 179 2.74 -5.32 -4.90
N GLY A 180 1.46 -5.57 -5.20
CA GLY A 180 0.44 -5.61 -4.15
C GLY A 180 0.52 -6.83 -3.25
N PHE A 181 0.89 -8.00 -3.80
CA PHE A 181 0.94 -9.24 -3.03
C PHE A 181 2.10 -9.28 -2.03
N ALA A 182 3.19 -8.54 -2.28
CA ALA A 182 4.27 -8.38 -1.30
C ALA A 182 3.77 -7.80 0.04
N GLU A 183 2.82 -6.86 -0.01
CA GLU A 183 2.20 -6.29 1.18
C GLU A 183 1.31 -7.31 1.93
N VAL A 184 0.66 -8.20 1.19
CA VAL A 184 -0.10 -9.33 1.78
C VAL A 184 0.84 -10.26 2.53
N ILE A 185 1.99 -10.61 1.91
CA ILE A 185 3.05 -11.42 2.55
C ILE A 185 3.56 -10.71 3.80
N LYS A 186 3.84 -9.42 3.73
CA LYS A 186 4.28 -8.62 4.88
C LYS A 186 3.28 -8.73 6.03
N HIS A 187 2.00 -8.50 5.76
CA HIS A 187 0.96 -8.58 6.78
C HIS A 187 0.90 -9.96 7.43
N SER A 188 1.06 -11.05 6.67
CA SER A 188 1.09 -12.40 7.23
C SER A 188 2.27 -12.61 8.17
N LEU A 189 3.47 -12.20 7.77
CA LEU A 189 4.71 -12.37 8.55
C LEU A 189 4.68 -11.61 9.88
N ILE A 190 4.10 -10.39 9.90
CA ILE A 190 4.08 -9.57 11.13
C ILE A 190 2.91 -9.90 12.08
N SER A 191 1.95 -10.72 11.67
CA SER A 191 0.70 -10.88 12.47
C SER A 191 0.21 -12.29 12.67
N ASP A 192 0.34 -13.20 11.70
CA ASP A 192 -0.37 -14.50 11.75
C ASP A 192 0.39 -15.60 10.97
N GLU A 193 0.98 -16.52 11.74
CA GLU A 193 1.70 -17.67 11.21
C GLU A 193 0.82 -18.59 10.35
N ASN A 194 -0.44 -18.80 10.74
CA ASN A 194 -1.37 -19.61 9.95
C ASN A 194 -1.70 -18.94 8.62
N PHE A 195 -1.75 -17.62 8.60
CA PHE A 195 -1.95 -16.89 7.35
C PHE A 195 -0.74 -16.99 6.44
N TYR A 196 0.46 -16.91 6.99
CA TYR A 196 1.70 -17.09 6.25
C TYR A 196 1.77 -18.48 5.57
N PHE A 197 1.51 -19.56 6.30
CA PHE A 197 1.49 -20.91 5.73
C PHE A 197 0.38 -21.09 4.71
N TRP A 198 -0.81 -20.55 4.97
CA TRP A 198 -1.91 -20.58 4.01
C TRP A 198 -1.54 -19.91 2.67
N LEU A 199 -0.79 -18.81 2.71
CA LEU A 199 -0.28 -18.15 1.50
C LEU A 199 0.74 -19.03 0.80
N MET A 200 1.76 -19.54 1.50
CA MET A 200 2.82 -20.36 0.92
C MET A 200 2.29 -21.64 0.27
N GLU A 201 1.34 -22.30 0.90
CA GLU A 201 0.76 -23.56 0.41
C GLU A 201 -0.27 -23.33 -0.68
N GLY A 202 -1.09 -22.29 -0.54
CA GLY A 202 -2.26 -22.03 -1.39
C GLY A 202 -1.99 -21.21 -2.64
N ILE A 203 -0.96 -20.34 -2.64
CA ILE A 203 -0.67 -19.42 -3.74
C ILE A 203 0.64 -19.82 -4.41
N GLN A 204 0.54 -20.49 -5.55
CA GLN A 204 1.70 -20.96 -6.35
C GLN A 204 1.89 -20.12 -7.63
N SER A 205 0.93 -19.27 -8.00
CA SER A 205 0.97 -18.37 -9.15
C SER A 205 0.07 -17.18 -8.90
N LEU A 206 0.55 -15.98 -9.21
CA LEU A 206 -0.24 -14.76 -9.04
C LEU A 206 -1.31 -14.61 -10.12
N SER A 207 -1.00 -14.97 -11.36
CA SER A 207 -1.96 -14.93 -12.47
C SER A 207 -3.05 -15.99 -12.37
N GLY A 208 -2.80 -17.07 -11.61
CA GLY A 208 -3.75 -18.15 -11.36
C GLY A 208 -4.62 -17.96 -10.12
N MET A 209 -4.53 -16.84 -9.41
CA MET A 209 -5.32 -16.60 -8.20
C MET A 209 -6.82 -16.57 -8.49
N THR A 210 -7.57 -17.29 -7.69
CA THR A 210 -9.04 -17.36 -7.77
C THR A 210 -9.71 -16.22 -7.00
N ASP A 211 -10.96 -15.87 -7.36
CA ASP A 211 -11.75 -14.86 -6.63
C ASP A 211 -11.86 -15.20 -5.11
N PRO A 212 -12.06 -16.46 -4.67
CA PRO A 212 -12.04 -16.81 -3.24
C PRO A 212 -10.69 -16.56 -2.56
N GLN A 213 -9.57 -16.89 -3.20
CA GLN A 213 -8.23 -16.62 -2.64
C GLN A 213 -7.99 -15.12 -2.51
N MET A 214 -8.33 -14.35 -3.55
CA MET A 214 -8.23 -12.88 -3.50
C MET A 214 -9.11 -12.28 -2.40
N LEU A 215 -10.35 -12.74 -2.26
CA LEU A 215 -11.24 -12.31 -1.19
C LEU A 215 -10.65 -12.58 0.19
N GLU A 216 -10.10 -13.78 0.40
CA GLU A 216 -9.55 -14.21 1.68
C GLU A 216 -8.34 -13.35 2.08
N PHE A 217 -7.31 -13.27 1.22
CA PHE A 217 -6.11 -12.54 1.62
C PHE A 217 -6.33 -11.01 1.73
N LEU A 218 -7.17 -10.43 0.87
CA LEU A 218 -7.52 -9.01 1.00
C LEU A 218 -8.29 -8.74 2.29
N THR A 219 -9.22 -9.62 2.65
CA THR A 219 -9.97 -9.48 3.90
C THR A 219 -9.05 -9.57 5.11
N ARG A 220 -8.16 -10.56 5.16
CA ARG A 220 -7.18 -10.70 6.24
C ARG A 220 -6.21 -9.52 6.28
N GLY A 221 -5.67 -9.09 5.13
CA GLY A 221 -4.78 -7.93 5.07
C GLY A 221 -5.44 -6.65 5.62
N VAL A 222 -6.69 -6.39 5.23
CA VAL A 222 -7.47 -5.25 5.75
C VAL A 222 -7.76 -5.40 7.25
N GLN A 223 -8.06 -6.59 7.74
CA GLN A 223 -8.29 -6.84 9.17
C GLN A 223 -7.02 -6.61 10.01
N ILE A 224 -5.88 -7.14 9.54
CA ILE A 224 -4.58 -6.97 10.20
C ILE A 224 -4.22 -5.50 10.30
N LYS A 225 -4.26 -4.79 9.16
CA LYS A 225 -3.97 -3.36 9.16
C LYS A 225 -4.97 -2.57 10.01
N GLY A 226 -6.25 -2.91 9.92
CA GLY A 226 -7.30 -2.31 10.73
C GLY A 226 -7.06 -2.46 12.23
N GLY A 227 -6.59 -3.63 12.68
CA GLY A 227 -6.20 -3.87 14.06
C GLY A 227 -5.05 -2.98 14.52
N VAL A 228 -3.98 -2.90 13.72
CA VAL A 228 -2.83 -2.04 14.00
C VAL A 228 -3.22 -0.55 14.08
N ILE A 229 -4.08 -0.09 13.17
CA ILE A 229 -4.52 1.30 13.13
C ILE A 229 -5.47 1.64 14.28
N ALA A 230 -6.29 0.69 14.72
CA ALA A 230 -7.18 0.88 15.88
C ALA A 230 -6.37 1.17 17.15
N GLU A 231 -5.18 0.57 17.28
CA GLU A 231 -4.27 0.79 18.39
C GLU A 231 -3.42 2.06 18.21
N ASP A 232 -3.00 2.36 16.97
CA ASP A 232 -2.07 3.46 16.66
C ASP A 232 -2.40 4.14 15.33
N GLU A 233 -3.39 5.04 15.34
CA GLU A 233 -3.82 5.76 14.13
C GLU A 233 -2.71 6.64 13.53
N LYS A 234 -1.87 7.27 14.39
CA LYS A 234 -0.92 8.31 13.99
C LYS A 234 0.54 7.85 13.87
N GLU A 235 0.79 6.52 13.97
CA GLU A 235 2.13 5.95 13.83
C GLU A 235 3.14 6.44 14.87
N ASN A 236 2.72 6.43 16.14
CA ASN A 236 3.59 6.76 17.26
C ASN A 236 4.15 5.51 17.96
N GLY A 237 3.72 4.30 17.59
CA GLY A 237 4.06 3.04 18.25
C GLY A 237 3.96 1.83 17.32
N VAL A 238 3.00 0.94 17.56
CA VAL A 238 2.87 -0.38 16.90
C VAL A 238 2.65 -0.30 15.39
N ARG A 239 2.11 0.80 14.88
CA ARG A 239 1.96 1.00 13.42
C ARG A 239 3.31 0.98 12.69
N ALA A 240 4.40 1.25 13.37
CA ALA A 240 5.75 1.12 12.81
C ALA A 240 6.07 -0.32 12.36
N PHE A 241 5.40 -1.35 12.92
CA PHE A 241 5.59 -2.74 12.49
C PHE A 241 5.17 -3.00 11.03
N LEU A 242 4.26 -2.19 10.49
CA LEU A 242 3.90 -2.21 9.08
C LEU A 242 5.09 -1.86 8.14
N ASN A 243 6.17 -1.31 8.68
CA ASN A 243 7.41 -1.04 7.93
C ASN A 243 8.37 -2.26 7.86
N PHE A 244 7.92 -3.48 8.16
CA PHE A 244 8.72 -4.69 7.95
C PHE A 244 9.14 -4.80 6.47
N GLY A 245 10.44 -4.93 6.21
CA GLY A 245 11.00 -4.90 4.85
C GLY A 245 11.19 -3.50 4.24
N HIS A 246 10.52 -2.48 4.74
CA HIS A 246 10.52 -1.15 4.12
C HIS A 246 11.83 -0.37 4.27
N THR A 247 12.62 -0.63 5.33
CA THR A 247 13.86 0.13 5.56
C THR A 247 14.85 -0.05 4.42
N LEU A 248 15.09 -1.29 3.96
CA LEU A 248 15.89 -1.56 2.77
C LEU A 248 15.08 -1.34 1.48
N GLY A 249 13.79 -1.71 1.47
CA GLY A 249 12.94 -1.57 0.30
C GLY A 249 12.89 -0.13 -0.23
N HIS A 250 12.64 0.86 0.62
CA HIS A 250 12.66 2.28 0.25
C HIS A 250 14.02 2.75 -0.26
N ALA A 251 15.11 2.24 0.33
CA ALA A 251 16.45 2.56 -0.14
C ALA A 251 16.70 2.02 -1.55
N ILE A 252 16.22 0.80 -1.86
CA ILE A 252 16.28 0.20 -3.20
C ILE A 252 15.44 1.01 -4.18
N GLU A 253 14.18 1.36 -3.85
CA GLU A 253 13.33 2.19 -4.72
C GLU A 253 13.99 3.53 -5.06
N ALA A 254 14.60 4.18 -4.06
CA ALA A 254 15.23 5.47 -4.23
C ALA A 254 16.49 5.41 -5.11
N GLU A 255 17.29 4.34 -5.00
CA GLU A 255 18.53 4.17 -5.77
C GLU A 255 18.31 3.61 -7.18
N ALA A 256 17.32 2.74 -7.37
CA ALA A 256 16.95 2.21 -8.68
C ALA A 256 16.33 3.27 -9.59
N GLY A 257 15.76 4.32 -9.01
CA GLY A 257 14.95 5.29 -9.74
C GLY A 257 13.47 4.89 -9.76
N PHE A 258 12.61 5.91 -9.67
CA PHE A 258 11.17 5.67 -9.56
C PHE A 258 10.59 4.99 -10.81
N GLY A 259 10.00 3.80 -10.61
CA GLY A 259 9.31 3.02 -11.64
C GLY A 259 10.11 1.86 -12.23
N GLU A 260 11.43 1.79 -12.03
CA GLU A 260 12.27 0.66 -12.46
C GLU A 260 11.95 -0.59 -11.62
N VAL A 261 11.96 -0.46 -10.30
CA VAL A 261 11.55 -1.49 -9.35
C VAL A 261 10.22 -1.04 -8.71
N THR A 262 9.22 -1.91 -8.66
CA THR A 262 7.98 -1.58 -7.96
C THR A 262 8.18 -1.56 -6.45
N HIS A 263 7.32 -0.84 -5.75
CA HIS A 263 7.33 -0.78 -4.29
C HIS A 263 7.35 -2.18 -3.65
N GLY A 264 6.43 -3.06 -4.05
CA GLY A 264 6.34 -4.39 -3.46
C GLY A 264 7.53 -5.31 -3.82
N GLU A 265 8.12 -5.17 -5.02
CA GLU A 265 9.36 -5.90 -5.37
C GLU A 265 10.51 -5.47 -4.46
N ALA A 266 10.68 -4.17 -4.22
CA ALA A 266 11.69 -3.65 -3.30
C ALA A 266 11.43 -4.10 -1.84
N VAL A 267 10.17 -4.08 -1.41
CA VAL A 267 9.77 -4.56 -0.07
C VAL A 267 10.00 -6.06 0.08
N ALA A 268 9.80 -6.88 -0.96
CA ALA A 268 10.09 -8.32 -0.92
C ALA A 268 11.57 -8.60 -0.65
N ILE A 269 12.47 -7.88 -1.33
CA ILE A 269 13.92 -7.93 -1.07
C ILE A 269 14.22 -7.48 0.36
N GLY A 270 13.60 -6.38 0.79
CA GLY A 270 13.75 -5.87 2.16
C GLY A 270 13.23 -6.81 3.23
N MET A 271 12.17 -7.58 2.97
CA MET A 271 11.67 -8.63 3.87
C MET A 271 12.68 -9.78 4.01
N LEU A 272 13.25 -10.26 2.90
CA LEU A 272 14.30 -11.27 2.91
C LEU A 272 15.50 -10.82 3.77
N PHE A 273 15.95 -9.58 3.59
CA PHE A 273 17.04 -9.00 4.38
C PHE A 273 16.66 -8.90 5.86
N SER A 274 15.47 -8.40 6.18
CA SER A 274 14.99 -8.29 7.57
C SER A 274 14.83 -9.66 8.24
N LEU A 275 14.42 -10.69 7.51
CA LEU A 275 14.36 -12.07 8.01
C LEU A 275 15.77 -12.62 8.30
N LYS A 276 16.76 -12.40 7.43
CA LYS A 276 18.16 -12.78 7.71
C LYS A 276 18.72 -12.08 8.95
N LEU A 277 18.45 -10.79 9.11
CA LEU A 277 18.80 -10.07 10.32
C LEU A 277 18.07 -10.64 11.55
N SER A 278 16.80 -11.02 11.43
CA SER A 278 16.03 -11.62 12.52
C SER A 278 16.61 -12.98 12.96
N ILE A 279 16.98 -13.82 12.01
CA ILE A 279 17.68 -15.10 12.27
C ILE A 279 19.01 -14.85 13.01
N GLN A 280 19.82 -13.91 12.52
CA GLN A 280 21.14 -13.64 13.08
C GLN A 280 21.07 -12.95 14.46
N LEU A 281 20.22 -11.97 14.63
CA LEU A 281 20.22 -11.07 15.80
C LEU A 281 19.24 -11.47 16.91
N LEU A 282 18.20 -12.23 16.56
CA LEU A 282 17.12 -12.63 17.47
C LEU A 282 16.95 -14.14 17.59
N GLY A 283 17.65 -14.93 16.74
CA GLY A 283 17.54 -16.40 16.75
C GLY A 283 16.21 -16.89 16.17
N LEU A 284 15.59 -16.11 15.28
CA LEU A 284 14.36 -16.53 14.59
C LEU A 284 14.54 -17.89 13.93
N ASP A 285 13.67 -18.85 14.29
CA ASP A 285 13.56 -20.12 13.57
C ASP A 285 12.66 -19.93 12.33
N PHE A 286 13.30 -19.85 11.15
CA PHE A 286 12.62 -19.55 9.90
C PHE A 286 13.34 -20.20 8.71
N ASN A 287 12.59 -20.89 7.86
CA ASN A 287 13.15 -21.51 6.65
C ASN A 287 13.27 -20.49 5.52
N ILE A 288 14.34 -19.67 5.57
CA ILE A 288 14.63 -18.62 4.60
C ILE A 288 14.77 -19.14 3.17
N LYS A 289 15.32 -20.38 3.00
CA LYS A 289 15.49 -20.99 1.66
C LYS A 289 14.14 -21.32 1.03
N ALA A 290 13.22 -21.93 1.77
CA ALA A 290 11.88 -22.22 1.27
C ALA A 290 11.12 -20.94 0.92
N PHE A 291 11.23 -19.88 1.74
CA PHE A 291 10.62 -18.61 1.49
C PHE A 291 11.18 -17.94 0.21
N LYS A 292 12.50 -17.94 0.04
CA LYS A 292 13.17 -17.40 -1.15
C LYS A 292 12.72 -18.14 -2.43
N LEU A 293 12.68 -19.47 -2.39
CA LEU A 293 12.21 -20.28 -3.51
C LEU A 293 10.74 -19.99 -3.86
N TRP A 294 9.90 -19.83 -2.86
CA TRP A 294 8.50 -19.47 -3.08
C TRP A 294 8.36 -18.07 -3.70
N LEU A 295 9.10 -17.06 -3.23
CA LEU A 295 9.12 -15.74 -3.86
C LEU A 295 9.57 -15.81 -5.33
N LYS A 296 10.66 -16.55 -5.62
CA LYS A 296 11.13 -16.79 -7.00
C LYS A 296 10.05 -17.46 -7.85
N SER A 297 9.31 -18.45 -7.32
CA SER A 297 8.21 -19.11 -8.05
C SER A 297 7.05 -18.17 -8.38
N LEU A 298 6.85 -17.10 -7.60
CA LEU A 298 5.88 -16.04 -7.84
C LEU A 298 6.41 -14.92 -8.75
N GLY A 299 7.65 -15.05 -9.24
CA GLY A 299 8.28 -14.11 -10.16
C GLY A 299 8.92 -12.89 -9.48
N TYR A 300 9.20 -12.95 -8.18
CA TYR A 300 9.95 -11.88 -7.51
C TYR A 300 11.44 -12.05 -7.74
N GLU A 301 12.12 -10.93 -7.98
CA GLU A 301 13.55 -10.84 -7.77
C GLU A 301 13.84 -10.88 -6.27
N THR A 302 14.91 -11.58 -5.90
CA THR A 302 15.28 -11.80 -4.50
C THR A 302 16.63 -11.20 -4.15
N SER A 303 17.26 -10.54 -5.13
CA SER A 303 18.57 -9.87 -5.03
C SER A 303 18.44 -8.36 -5.12
N ILE A 304 19.44 -7.66 -4.59
CA ILE A 304 19.57 -6.21 -4.81
C ILE A 304 19.85 -5.97 -6.30
N PRO A 305 19.14 -5.04 -6.97
CA PRO A 305 19.37 -4.77 -8.38
C PRO A 305 20.83 -4.40 -8.69
N ALA A 306 21.34 -4.90 -9.81
CA ALA A 306 22.73 -4.65 -10.22
C ALA A 306 23.03 -3.14 -10.34
N GLY A 307 24.24 -2.75 -9.94
CA GLY A 307 24.70 -1.36 -10.00
C GLY A 307 24.35 -0.49 -8.80
N ILE A 308 23.60 -1.02 -7.82
CA ILE A 308 23.34 -0.32 -6.55
C ILE A 308 24.40 -0.72 -5.52
N SER A 309 25.18 0.25 -5.02
CA SER A 309 26.20 -0.05 -4.01
C SER A 309 25.62 -0.15 -2.60
N ASN A 310 26.21 -1.01 -1.78
CA ASN A 310 25.80 -1.21 -0.39
C ASN A 310 25.95 0.05 0.45
N GLU A 311 26.95 0.87 0.17
CA GLU A 311 27.21 2.13 0.84
C GLU A 311 26.09 3.16 0.53
N ARG A 312 25.64 3.24 -0.73
CA ARG A 312 24.52 4.12 -1.10
C ARG A 312 23.22 3.68 -0.45
N LEU A 313 22.94 2.38 -0.41
CA LEU A 313 21.78 1.85 0.32
C LEU A 313 21.82 2.23 1.79
N LEU A 314 22.98 2.09 2.45
CA LEU A 314 23.14 2.48 3.84
C LEU A 314 22.88 3.96 4.06
N GLU A 315 23.37 4.83 3.18
CA GLU A 315 23.11 6.28 3.24
C GLU A 315 21.62 6.60 3.08
N ARG A 316 20.92 5.93 2.15
CA ARG A 316 19.48 6.12 1.97
C ARG A 316 18.68 5.67 3.20
N MET A 317 19.03 4.54 3.79
CA MET A 317 18.39 4.06 5.01
C MET A 317 18.56 5.03 6.19
N LYS A 318 19.68 5.76 6.25
CA LYS A 318 19.91 6.82 7.24
C LYS A 318 19.00 8.04 7.01
N GLN A 319 18.75 8.40 5.76
CA GLN A 319 17.92 9.56 5.40
C GLN A 319 16.44 9.32 5.65
N ASP A 320 15.95 8.10 5.40
CA ASP A 320 14.53 7.74 5.56
C ASP A 320 14.08 7.73 7.03
N LYS A 321 14.99 7.44 7.96
CA LYS A 321 14.68 7.36 9.39
C LYS A 321 15.65 8.21 10.17
N LYS A 322 15.12 9.18 10.95
CA LYS A 322 15.91 9.99 11.88
C LYS A 322 16.79 9.08 12.74
N THR A 323 18.06 8.94 12.37
CA THR A 323 19.03 8.16 13.13
C THR A 323 19.31 8.85 14.47
N VAL A 324 19.21 8.11 15.55
CA VAL A 324 19.69 8.52 16.86
C VAL A 324 20.99 7.75 17.09
N ASN A 325 22.10 8.45 17.30
CA ASN A 325 23.43 7.88 17.58
C ASN A 325 24.01 6.91 16.52
N GLY A 326 23.67 7.08 15.22
CA GLY A 326 24.26 6.28 14.14
C GLY A 326 23.69 4.86 13.99
N ALA A 327 22.61 4.53 14.69
CA ALA A 327 21.91 3.26 14.52
C ALA A 327 20.64 3.43 13.68
N ILE A 328 20.36 2.48 12.80
CA ILE A 328 19.18 2.48 11.96
C ILE A 328 18.14 1.53 12.56
N ARG A 329 16.90 2.02 12.66
CA ARG A 329 15.82 1.23 13.23
C ARG A 329 15.20 0.30 12.19
N PHE A 330 15.19 -1.01 12.48
CA PHE A 330 14.55 -2.04 11.69
C PHE A 330 13.37 -2.65 12.43
N VAL A 331 12.35 -3.04 11.68
CA VAL A 331 11.36 -4.02 12.15
C VAL A 331 11.94 -5.40 11.88
N LEU A 332 12.11 -6.18 12.93
CA LEU A 332 12.59 -7.57 12.90
C LEU A 332 11.53 -8.49 13.52
N LEU A 333 11.67 -9.81 13.38
CA LEU A 333 10.76 -10.78 13.95
C LEU A 333 11.47 -11.64 15.00
N GLU A 334 10.91 -11.77 16.20
CA GLU A 334 11.29 -12.80 17.17
C GLU A 334 10.72 -14.17 16.78
N LYS A 335 9.51 -14.15 16.22
CA LYS A 335 8.84 -15.25 15.51
C LYS A 335 7.83 -14.66 14.53
N ILE A 336 7.28 -15.48 13.60
CA ILE A 336 6.17 -15.02 12.77
C ILE A 336 5.03 -14.55 13.67
N GLY A 337 4.50 -13.36 13.39
CA GLY A 337 3.44 -12.72 14.20
C GLY A 337 3.93 -11.96 15.43
N LEU A 338 5.25 -11.91 15.68
CA LEU A 338 5.82 -11.16 16.79
C LEU A 338 6.93 -10.19 16.31
N PRO A 339 6.53 -9.06 15.69
CA PRO A 339 7.46 -8.05 15.25
C PRO A 339 8.00 -7.20 16.41
N VAL A 340 9.25 -6.79 16.30
CA VAL A 340 9.94 -5.90 17.25
C VAL A 340 10.71 -4.81 16.52
N LEU A 341 10.83 -3.63 17.13
CA LEU A 341 11.71 -2.57 16.65
C LEU A 341 13.11 -2.77 17.25
N LYS A 342 14.12 -2.88 16.40
CA LYS A 342 15.51 -3.08 16.77
C LYS A 342 16.40 -2.02 16.13
N GLU A 343 17.25 -1.38 16.91
CA GLU A 343 18.34 -0.57 16.41
C GLU A 343 19.49 -1.49 15.99
N VAL A 344 19.99 -1.29 14.77
CA VAL A 344 21.09 -2.07 14.19
C VAL A 344 22.22 -1.12 13.80
N GLU A 345 23.41 -1.43 14.29
CA GLU A 345 24.63 -0.68 14.04
C GLU A 345 24.99 -0.69 12.54
N GLU A 346 25.52 0.45 12.04
CA GLU A 346 25.91 0.60 10.63
C GLU A 346 26.91 -0.47 10.16
N THR A 347 27.88 -0.81 11.00
CA THR A 347 28.88 -1.84 10.71
C THR A 347 28.27 -3.21 10.53
N VAL A 348 27.25 -3.55 11.33
CA VAL A 348 26.49 -4.80 11.21
C VAL A 348 25.66 -4.80 9.93
N LEU A 349 25.00 -3.67 9.60
CA LEU A 349 24.22 -3.54 8.38
C LEU A 349 25.08 -3.68 7.15
N LEU A 350 26.21 -2.97 7.06
CA LEU A 350 27.10 -3.04 5.90
C LEU A 350 27.66 -4.45 5.69
N MET A 351 28.06 -5.12 6.78
CA MET A 351 28.50 -6.52 6.70
C MET A 351 27.39 -7.43 6.17
N ASN A 352 26.16 -7.28 6.64
CA ASN A 352 25.04 -8.09 6.21
C ASN A 352 24.60 -7.76 4.77
N LEU A 353 24.64 -6.50 4.32
CA LEU A 353 24.40 -6.15 2.92
C LEU A 353 25.40 -6.81 1.98
N LYS A 354 26.71 -6.83 2.34
CA LYS A 354 27.76 -7.51 1.56
C LYS A 354 27.48 -9.00 1.45
N LYS A 355 27.20 -9.67 2.59
CA LYS A 355 26.86 -11.10 2.59
C LYS A 355 25.58 -11.39 1.77
N PHE A 356 24.59 -10.50 1.89
CA PHE A 356 23.34 -10.65 1.14
C PHE A 356 23.57 -10.57 -0.38
N ALA A 357 24.45 -9.70 -0.84
CA ALA A 357 24.84 -9.60 -2.24
C ALA A 357 25.69 -10.81 -2.71
N GLU A 358 26.66 -11.27 -1.88
CA GLU A 358 27.53 -12.41 -2.23
C GLU A 358 26.77 -13.74 -2.32
N GLU A 359 25.81 -14.01 -1.43
CA GLU A 359 25.00 -15.24 -1.44
C GLU A 359 24.14 -15.38 -2.70
N GLU A 360 23.85 -14.29 -3.38
CA GLU A 360 23.08 -14.29 -4.63
C GLU A 360 23.95 -14.68 -5.84
N GLU A 361 25.27 -14.40 -5.80
CA GLU A 361 26.20 -14.80 -6.88
C GLU A 361 26.47 -16.32 -6.92
N TYR A 362 26.17 -17.04 -5.82
CA TYR A 362 26.40 -18.49 -5.71
C TYR A 362 25.12 -19.34 -5.87
N ASP A 363 23.94 -18.73 -5.87
CA ASP A 363 22.65 -19.44 -6.00
C ASP A 363 22.12 -19.49 -7.47
N ASP A 364 22.83 -18.84 -8.42
CA ASP A 364 22.62 -18.91 -9.87
C ASP A 364 23.58 -19.97 -10.49
#